data_e99fea59bc4e5fcd4067cae00225f1c9
#
_entry.id   e99fea59bc4e5fcd4067cae00225f1c9
#
_cell.length_a   1.000
_cell.length_b   1.000
_cell.length_c   1.000
_cell.angle_alpha   90.00
_cell.angle_beta   90.00
_cell.angle_gamma   90.00
#
_symmetry.space_group_name_H-M   'P 1'
#
loop_
_entity.id
_entity.type
_entity.pdbx_description
1 polymer ?
#
loop_
_entity_poly.entity_id
_entity_poly.type
_entity_poly.pdbx_seq_one_letter_code
_entity_poly.pdbx_strand_id
1 'polypeptide(L)'
;MFQKGKVAQVIGPVVDVEFASDKQLPRIYDSLEITKPDGTKLILEVQSHIGEDVVRAISMDSTEGLSRDTEVVATGSPIKMPIGHDIYGRLFNVIGDGVDGLGNLPKDGDNGLPIHREAPKFEELSTTTEVLFTGIKVIDLIEPYAKGGKIGLFGGAGVGKTVLIQELINNIAKGHGGLSVFAGVGERTREGNDLLREMIESGIIKYGDAFVESMEKGGWDLSKVDRNALKESKATFVFGQMNEPPGARARVALSGLTIAEYFRDGAGEGQGKDVLFFVDNIFRFTQAGSEVSALLGRMPSAVGYQPTLATEMGAMQERITSTKHGSITSVQAVYVPADDLTDPAPATTFAHLDATTVLSRKIAELGIYPAVDPLDSTSRILTPEILGKEHYECAQRVKELLQHYKQLQDIIAILGMEELSEDDKIAVARARRVQRFLSQPFHVAEQFTGLPGAYVDIKDTIKGFNMILDGELDHLPEAAFNLKGTIEEVIEAGEKMLAEASQCEPHRQVN
;
A
#
# COMPACT_ATOMS: atom_id res chain seq x y z
N MET A 1 0.00 19.88 -35.65
CA MET A 1 -0.85 18.89 -36.36
C MET A 1 -0.38 17.52 -35.90
N PHE A 2 -1.25 16.74 -35.29
CA PHE A 2 -0.88 15.40 -34.79
C PHE A 2 -0.49 14.51 -35.98
N GLN A 3 0.56 13.70 -35.78
CA GLN A 3 1.05 12.79 -36.79
C GLN A 3 0.08 11.59 -36.88
N LYS A 4 -0.24 11.21 -38.11
CA LYS A 4 -1.13 10.07 -38.40
C LYS A 4 -0.33 8.90 -38.95
N GLY A 5 -0.68 7.71 -38.50
CA GLY A 5 -0.16 6.45 -38.98
C GLY A 5 -1.28 5.45 -39.23
N LYS A 6 -0.92 4.24 -39.58
CA LYS A 6 -1.83 3.12 -39.80
C LYS A 6 -1.37 1.86 -39.11
N VAL A 7 -2.30 1.06 -38.65
CA VAL A 7 -2.00 -0.26 -38.12
C VAL A 7 -1.41 -1.15 -39.21
N ALA A 8 -0.20 -1.59 -39.04
CA ALA A 8 0.49 -2.52 -39.93
C ALA A 8 0.24 -3.98 -39.56
N GLN A 9 0.30 -4.29 -38.26
CA GLN A 9 0.13 -5.64 -37.73
C GLN A 9 -0.41 -5.61 -36.31
N VAL A 10 -1.20 -6.62 -35.95
CA VAL A 10 -1.69 -6.86 -34.58
C VAL A 10 -1.28 -8.26 -34.14
N ILE A 11 -0.58 -8.38 -33.03
CA ILE A 11 -0.13 -9.64 -32.43
C ILE A 11 -0.55 -9.65 -30.96
N GLY A 12 -1.77 -10.08 -30.67
CA GLY A 12 -2.34 -9.95 -29.31
C GLY A 12 -2.34 -8.49 -28.86
N PRO A 13 -1.79 -8.15 -27.68
CA PRO A 13 -1.71 -6.78 -27.20
C PRO A 13 -0.62 -5.93 -27.86
N VAL A 14 0.21 -6.48 -28.74
CA VAL A 14 1.24 -5.75 -29.49
C VAL A 14 0.68 -5.30 -30.82
N VAL A 15 0.88 -4.02 -31.13
CA VAL A 15 0.43 -3.39 -32.37
C VAL A 15 1.59 -2.68 -33.04
N ASP A 16 1.88 -3.03 -34.29
CA ASP A 16 2.85 -2.33 -35.12
C ASP A 16 2.12 -1.27 -35.94
N VAL A 17 2.64 -0.05 -35.90
CA VAL A 17 2.06 1.12 -36.57
C VAL A 17 3.07 1.73 -37.52
N GLU A 18 2.65 1.89 -38.77
CA GLU A 18 3.47 2.52 -39.83
C GLU A 18 3.12 4.01 -39.96
N PHE A 19 4.14 4.84 -40.02
CA PHE A 19 4.02 6.27 -40.21
C PHE A 19 4.63 6.67 -41.57
N ALA A 20 4.29 7.85 -42.08
CA ALA A 20 4.86 8.34 -43.34
C ALA A 20 6.37 8.63 -43.17
N SER A 21 7.16 8.22 -44.14
CA SER A 21 8.64 8.29 -44.14
C SER A 21 9.23 9.71 -44.13
N ASP A 22 8.42 10.72 -44.40
CA ASP A 22 8.82 12.12 -44.38
C ASP A 22 8.66 12.80 -42.99
N LYS A 23 8.22 12.04 -41.98
CA LYS A 23 7.93 12.58 -40.65
C LYS A 23 8.76 11.93 -39.57
N GLN A 24 8.97 12.66 -38.49
CA GLN A 24 9.61 12.14 -37.31
C GLN A 24 8.71 11.12 -36.64
N LEU A 25 9.23 9.94 -36.32
CA LEU A 25 8.49 8.90 -35.59
C LEU A 25 8.14 9.36 -34.16
N PRO A 26 7.00 8.87 -33.59
CA PRO A 26 6.70 9.05 -32.19
C PRO A 26 7.85 8.56 -31.31
N ARG A 27 8.06 9.22 -30.18
CA ARG A 27 9.10 8.83 -29.23
C ARG A 27 8.69 7.56 -28.49
N ILE A 28 9.68 6.88 -27.94
CA ILE A 28 9.43 5.77 -27.01
C ILE A 28 8.65 6.33 -25.82
N TYR A 29 7.60 5.59 -25.42
CA TYR A 29 6.60 5.93 -24.41
C TYR A 29 5.54 6.96 -24.82
N ASP A 30 5.61 7.56 -25.99
CA ASP A 30 4.51 8.38 -26.49
C ASP A 30 3.24 7.52 -26.66
N SER A 31 2.10 8.09 -26.38
CA SER A 31 0.81 7.45 -26.57
C SER A 31 0.31 7.63 -28.00
N LEU A 32 -0.35 6.58 -28.48
CA LEU A 32 -1.03 6.56 -29.77
C LEU A 32 -2.52 6.30 -29.52
N GLU A 33 -3.39 6.99 -30.25
CA GLU A 33 -4.84 6.86 -30.12
C GLU A 33 -5.44 6.24 -31.37
N ILE A 34 -6.27 5.23 -31.17
CA ILE A 34 -7.08 4.61 -32.22
C ILE A 34 -8.55 4.76 -31.82
N THR A 35 -9.37 5.21 -32.78
CA THR A 35 -10.83 5.18 -32.62
C THR A 35 -11.36 3.91 -33.25
N LYS A 36 -11.94 3.01 -32.46
CA LYS A 36 -12.54 1.77 -32.91
C LYS A 36 -13.85 2.02 -33.67
N PRO A 37 -14.34 1.05 -34.46
CA PRO A 37 -15.61 1.19 -35.19
C PRO A 37 -16.83 1.47 -34.30
N ASP A 38 -16.82 1.03 -33.05
CA ASP A 38 -17.85 1.28 -32.06
C ASP A 38 -17.75 2.67 -31.38
N GLY A 39 -16.75 3.48 -31.78
CA GLY A 39 -16.50 4.80 -31.23
C GLY A 39 -15.66 4.81 -29.96
N THR A 40 -15.28 3.65 -29.43
CA THR A 40 -14.38 3.58 -28.28
C THR A 40 -12.94 3.92 -28.67
N LYS A 41 -12.20 4.49 -27.73
CA LYS A 41 -10.79 4.84 -27.92
C LYS A 41 -9.90 3.76 -27.36
N LEU A 42 -8.93 3.32 -28.14
CA LEU A 42 -7.85 2.45 -27.72
C LEU A 42 -6.55 3.24 -27.65
N ILE A 43 -5.89 3.19 -26.51
CA ILE A 43 -4.59 3.84 -26.31
C ILE A 43 -3.50 2.78 -26.40
N LEU A 44 -2.45 3.11 -27.16
CA LEU A 44 -1.23 2.33 -27.28
C LEU A 44 -0.07 3.15 -26.72
N GLU A 45 0.96 2.46 -26.26
CA GLU A 45 2.24 3.08 -25.84
C GLU A 45 3.37 2.55 -26.71
N VAL A 46 4.15 3.46 -27.31
CA VAL A 46 5.30 3.12 -28.14
C VAL A 46 6.39 2.47 -27.28
N GLN A 47 6.85 1.28 -27.68
CA GLN A 47 7.88 0.51 -26.97
C GLN A 47 9.22 0.52 -27.69
N SER A 48 9.20 0.50 -29.03
CA SER A 48 10.43 0.47 -29.85
C SER A 48 10.17 0.92 -31.28
N HIS A 49 11.22 1.36 -31.94
CA HIS A 49 11.26 1.55 -33.38
C HIS A 49 11.84 0.29 -34.02
N ILE A 50 11.11 -0.32 -34.95
CA ILE A 50 11.53 -1.59 -35.58
C ILE A 50 12.05 -1.45 -37.00
N GLY A 51 12.24 -0.21 -37.49
CA GLY A 51 12.70 0.09 -38.82
C GLY A 51 11.56 0.35 -39.82
N GLU A 52 11.91 0.82 -41.03
CA GLU A 52 10.98 1.08 -42.13
C GLU A 52 9.76 1.95 -41.72
N ASP A 53 10.01 2.99 -40.91
CA ASP A 53 8.98 3.91 -40.40
C ASP A 53 7.89 3.26 -39.54
N VAL A 54 8.16 2.08 -39.00
CA VAL A 54 7.24 1.32 -38.12
C VAL A 54 7.67 1.41 -36.67
N VAL A 55 6.71 1.72 -35.82
CA VAL A 55 6.85 1.64 -34.37
C VAL A 55 6.08 0.44 -33.83
N ARG A 56 6.65 -0.21 -32.83
CA ARG A 56 5.99 -1.28 -32.07
C ARG A 56 5.46 -0.71 -30.78
N ALA A 57 4.17 -0.90 -30.56
CA ALA A 57 3.46 -0.38 -29.41
C ALA A 57 2.71 -1.49 -28.67
N ILE A 58 2.39 -1.25 -27.41
CA ILE A 58 1.59 -2.13 -26.58
C ILE A 58 0.27 -1.47 -26.22
N SER A 59 -0.82 -2.24 -26.27
CA SER A 59 -2.14 -1.72 -25.98
C SER A 59 -2.42 -1.67 -24.47
N MET A 60 -3.18 -0.65 -24.08
CA MET A 60 -3.67 -0.46 -22.72
C MET A 60 -5.07 -1.09 -22.51
N ASP A 61 -5.71 -1.57 -23.58
CA ASP A 61 -6.98 -2.26 -23.54
C ASP A 61 -7.03 -3.33 -24.65
N SER A 62 -8.12 -4.06 -24.73
CA SER A 62 -8.30 -5.12 -25.73
C SER A 62 -8.12 -4.63 -27.16
N THR A 63 -7.36 -5.38 -27.94
CA THR A 63 -7.15 -5.16 -29.37
C THR A 63 -8.19 -5.88 -30.25
N GLU A 64 -9.21 -6.51 -29.64
CA GLU A 64 -10.28 -7.19 -30.40
C GLU A 64 -11.01 -6.22 -31.34
N GLY A 65 -11.25 -6.69 -32.55
CA GLY A 65 -11.89 -5.88 -33.61
C GLY A 65 -10.98 -4.89 -34.28
N LEU A 66 -9.70 -4.80 -33.90
CA LEU A 66 -8.73 -3.94 -34.56
C LEU A 66 -8.26 -4.56 -35.88
N SER A 67 -8.41 -3.83 -36.98
CA SER A 67 -8.01 -4.28 -38.31
C SER A 67 -6.77 -3.56 -38.81
N ARG A 68 -6.10 -4.19 -39.77
CA ARG A 68 -5.03 -3.56 -40.54
C ARG A 68 -5.51 -2.29 -41.23
N ASP A 69 -4.64 -1.35 -41.47
CA ASP A 69 -4.91 -0.04 -42.08
C ASP A 69 -5.81 0.90 -41.27
N THR A 70 -6.20 0.53 -40.04
CA THR A 70 -6.93 1.44 -39.15
C THR A 70 -6.07 2.67 -38.84
N GLU A 71 -6.67 3.87 -38.89
CA GLU A 71 -5.98 5.13 -38.61
C GLU A 71 -5.52 5.21 -37.15
N VAL A 72 -4.30 5.64 -36.94
CA VAL A 72 -3.68 5.86 -35.63
C VAL A 72 -3.21 7.31 -35.53
N VAL A 73 -3.49 7.95 -34.42
CA VAL A 73 -3.08 9.34 -34.17
C VAL A 73 -2.03 9.36 -33.06
N ALA A 74 -0.84 9.89 -33.36
CA ALA A 74 0.18 10.12 -32.32
C ALA A 74 -0.18 11.37 -31.53
N THR A 75 -0.22 11.25 -30.20
CA THR A 75 -0.59 12.36 -29.30
C THR A 75 0.57 13.33 -29.05
N GLY A 76 1.81 12.89 -29.29
CA GLY A 76 3.04 13.67 -29.06
C GLY A 76 3.46 13.74 -27.60
N SER A 77 2.84 12.96 -26.73
CA SER A 77 3.19 12.85 -25.30
C SER A 77 2.91 11.45 -24.76
N PRO A 78 3.55 11.04 -23.65
CA PRO A 78 3.16 9.86 -22.93
C PRO A 78 1.71 9.90 -22.43
N ILE A 79 1.21 8.78 -21.94
CA ILE A 79 -0.06 8.70 -21.22
C ILE A 79 -0.02 9.69 -20.04
N LYS A 80 -1.09 10.45 -19.87
CA LYS A 80 -1.22 11.46 -18.81
C LYS A 80 -2.31 11.09 -17.82
N MET A 81 -2.04 11.37 -16.55
CA MET A 81 -3.04 11.31 -15.47
C MET A 81 -3.62 12.70 -15.22
N PRO A 82 -4.94 12.80 -14.94
CA PRO A 82 -5.54 14.08 -14.56
C PRO A 82 -4.98 14.55 -13.22
N ILE A 83 -4.92 15.86 -13.04
CA ILE A 83 -4.47 16.54 -11.82
C ILE A 83 -5.49 17.58 -11.39
N GLY A 84 -5.34 18.14 -10.20
CA GLY A 84 -6.23 19.15 -9.64
C GLY A 84 -7.04 18.64 -8.44
N HIS A 85 -7.89 19.49 -7.89
CA HIS A 85 -8.71 19.14 -6.73
C HIS A 85 -9.83 18.14 -7.02
N ASP A 86 -10.20 17.97 -8.28
CA ASP A 86 -11.30 17.09 -8.69
C ASP A 86 -10.92 15.60 -8.71
N ILE A 87 -9.63 15.27 -8.49
CA ILE A 87 -9.15 13.88 -8.43
C ILE A 87 -9.35 13.22 -7.06
N TYR A 88 -9.65 13.98 -6.02
CA TYR A 88 -9.90 13.44 -4.68
C TYR A 88 -11.11 12.50 -4.66
N GLY A 89 -10.94 11.34 -4.05
CA GLY A 89 -11.98 10.32 -3.92
C GLY A 89 -12.36 9.61 -5.21
N ARG A 90 -11.66 9.89 -6.30
CA ARG A 90 -11.92 9.32 -7.61
C ARG A 90 -11.17 8.00 -7.82
N LEU A 91 -11.72 7.22 -8.72
CA LEU A 91 -11.14 5.97 -9.19
C LEU A 91 -10.84 6.07 -10.69
N PHE A 92 -9.58 5.91 -11.06
CA PHE A 92 -9.09 5.97 -12.43
C PHE A 92 -8.56 4.63 -12.93
N ASN A 93 -8.50 4.47 -14.24
CA ASN A 93 -7.75 3.41 -14.89
C ASN A 93 -6.32 3.87 -15.25
N VAL A 94 -5.57 3.00 -15.93
CA VAL A 94 -4.16 3.26 -16.31
C VAL A 94 -3.97 4.50 -17.18
N ILE A 95 -4.96 4.85 -18.01
CA ILE A 95 -4.92 6.00 -18.92
C ILE A 95 -5.55 7.27 -18.33
N GLY A 96 -5.93 7.24 -17.05
CA GLY A 96 -6.51 8.39 -16.36
C GLY A 96 -7.99 8.64 -16.64
N ASP A 97 -8.71 7.67 -17.18
CA ASP A 97 -10.16 7.78 -17.32
C ASP A 97 -10.85 7.35 -16.01
N GLY A 98 -11.93 8.04 -15.66
CA GLY A 98 -12.73 7.70 -14.49
C GLY A 98 -13.52 6.44 -14.70
N VAL A 99 -13.33 5.44 -13.82
CA VAL A 99 -14.04 4.15 -13.85
C VAL A 99 -15.05 4.00 -12.71
N ASP A 100 -15.23 5.04 -11.92
CA ASP A 100 -16.19 5.14 -10.82
C ASP A 100 -17.62 5.54 -11.27
N GLY A 101 -17.84 5.72 -12.57
CA GLY A 101 -19.11 6.18 -13.13
C GLY A 101 -19.38 7.68 -13.01
N LEU A 102 -18.41 8.44 -12.47
CA LEU A 102 -18.55 9.89 -12.27
C LEU A 102 -18.02 10.73 -13.44
N GLY A 103 -17.64 10.09 -14.54
CA GLY A 103 -17.15 10.72 -15.77
C GLY A 103 -15.65 11.01 -15.74
N ASN A 104 -15.11 11.37 -16.89
CA ASN A 104 -13.70 11.66 -17.07
C ASN A 104 -13.38 13.10 -16.66
N LEU A 105 -12.15 13.30 -16.22
CA LEU A 105 -11.58 14.63 -15.96
C LEU A 105 -10.66 15.05 -17.11
N PRO A 106 -10.51 16.37 -17.36
CA PRO A 106 -9.56 16.86 -18.36
C PRO A 106 -8.12 16.50 -17.94
N LYS A 107 -7.32 16.05 -18.91
CA LYS A 107 -5.92 15.66 -18.72
C LYS A 107 -4.99 16.15 -19.84
N ASP A 108 -5.55 16.97 -20.74
CA ASP A 108 -4.76 17.56 -21.84
C ASP A 108 -4.06 18.85 -21.39
N GLY A 109 -2.94 19.16 -22.03
CA GLY A 109 -2.14 20.33 -21.69
C GLY A 109 -1.67 20.32 -20.24
N ASP A 110 -1.92 21.40 -19.53
CA ASP A 110 -1.53 21.62 -18.14
C ASP A 110 -2.46 20.91 -17.13
N ASN A 111 -3.53 20.29 -17.59
CA ASN A 111 -4.47 19.55 -16.73
C ASN A 111 -4.04 18.10 -16.45
N GLY A 112 -2.92 17.65 -17.02
CA GLY A 112 -2.42 16.29 -16.86
C GLY A 112 -0.90 16.22 -16.74
N LEU A 113 -0.44 15.20 -16.02
CA LEU A 113 0.97 14.87 -15.90
C LEU A 113 1.29 13.53 -16.56
N PRO A 114 2.43 13.43 -17.30
CA PRO A 114 2.81 12.18 -17.93
C PRO A 114 3.21 11.14 -16.88
N ILE A 115 2.90 9.88 -17.15
CA ILE A 115 3.22 8.77 -16.24
C ILE A 115 4.71 8.39 -16.28
N HIS A 116 5.38 8.64 -17.38
CA HIS A 116 6.83 8.48 -17.51
C HIS A 116 7.53 9.78 -17.13
N ARG A 117 8.10 9.79 -15.93
CA ARG A 117 8.82 10.93 -15.37
C ARG A 117 10.15 10.46 -14.79
N GLU A 118 11.11 11.35 -14.77
CA GLU A 118 12.39 11.11 -14.11
C GLU A 118 12.23 11.21 -12.59
N ALA A 119 13.08 10.48 -11.87
CA ALA A 119 13.20 10.63 -10.42
C ALA A 119 13.66 12.06 -10.06
N PRO A 120 13.33 12.57 -8.87
CA PRO A 120 13.82 13.86 -8.40
C PRO A 120 15.35 13.92 -8.44
N LYS A 121 15.88 15.08 -8.82
CA LYS A 121 17.33 15.30 -8.84
C LYS A 121 17.88 15.32 -7.41
N PHE A 122 19.16 14.98 -7.29
CA PHE A 122 19.83 14.94 -5.99
C PHE A 122 19.69 16.25 -5.17
N GLU A 123 19.73 17.39 -5.86
CA GLU A 123 19.56 18.72 -5.25
C GLU A 123 18.12 19.00 -4.72
N GLU A 124 17.14 18.24 -5.19
CA GLU A 124 15.73 18.36 -4.77
C GLU A 124 15.41 17.45 -3.57
N LEU A 125 16.25 16.46 -3.29
CA LEU A 125 16.03 15.50 -2.21
C LEU A 125 16.15 16.16 -0.82
N SER A 126 15.37 15.65 0.11
CA SER A 126 15.55 15.93 1.54
C SER A 126 16.79 15.20 2.04
N THR A 127 17.62 15.89 2.81
CA THR A 127 18.85 15.34 3.42
C THR A 127 18.62 14.79 4.82
N THR A 128 17.43 15.01 5.40
CA THR A 128 17.08 14.58 6.75
C THR A 128 16.25 13.30 6.70
N THR A 129 16.59 12.34 7.56
CA THR A 129 15.76 11.16 7.77
C THR A 129 14.77 11.48 8.88
N GLU A 130 13.48 11.47 8.54
CA GLU A 130 12.38 11.69 9.48
C GLU A 130 11.56 10.41 9.63
N VAL A 131 11.04 10.18 10.84
CA VAL A 131 10.15 9.05 11.12
C VAL A 131 8.71 9.43 10.77
N LEU A 132 8.01 8.54 10.07
CA LEU A 132 6.59 8.64 9.83
C LEU A 132 5.85 7.84 10.91
N PHE A 133 5.37 8.50 11.94
CA PHE A 133 4.58 7.83 12.98
C PHE A 133 3.18 7.50 12.48
N THR A 134 2.81 6.25 12.60
CA THR A 134 1.53 5.71 12.10
C THR A 134 0.43 5.70 13.15
N GLY A 135 0.78 5.86 14.43
CA GLY A 135 -0.12 5.70 15.56
C GLY A 135 -0.47 4.25 15.88
N ILE A 136 0.21 3.29 15.23
CA ILE A 136 0.07 1.86 15.47
C ILE A 136 1.29 1.38 16.25
N LYS A 137 1.08 0.94 17.50
CA LYS A 137 2.17 0.62 18.45
C LYS A 137 3.22 -0.33 17.89
N VAL A 138 2.80 -1.43 17.31
CA VAL A 138 3.73 -2.45 16.81
C VAL A 138 4.60 -1.92 15.67
N ILE A 139 4.04 -1.13 14.79
CA ILE A 139 4.78 -0.53 13.67
C ILE A 139 5.75 0.51 14.21
N ASP A 140 5.27 1.48 14.96
CA ASP A 140 6.06 2.62 15.41
C ASP A 140 7.20 2.20 16.35
N LEU A 141 7.00 1.18 17.18
CA LEU A 141 8.02 0.69 18.10
C LEU A 141 9.04 -0.23 17.42
N ILE A 142 8.57 -1.24 16.71
CA ILE A 142 9.40 -2.38 16.25
C ILE A 142 9.94 -2.17 14.83
N GLU A 143 9.15 -1.57 13.96
CA GLU A 143 9.47 -1.39 12.55
C GLU A 143 9.12 0.01 12.05
N PRO A 144 9.64 1.08 12.67
CA PRO A 144 9.26 2.44 12.33
C PRO A 144 9.48 2.74 10.85
N TYR A 145 8.54 3.46 10.26
CA TYR A 145 8.60 3.85 8.86
C TYR A 145 9.36 5.17 8.70
N ALA A 146 10.25 5.23 7.69
CA ALA A 146 10.88 6.48 7.31
C ALA A 146 9.97 7.25 6.34
N LYS A 147 9.85 8.57 6.51
CA LYS A 147 9.26 9.42 5.48
C LYS A 147 10.06 9.31 4.19
N GLY A 148 9.37 9.10 3.08
CA GLY A 148 9.99 8.84 1.80
C GLY A 148 10.59 7.43 1.66
N GLY A 149 10.36 6.57 2.64
CA GLY A 149 10.80 5.19 2.66
C GLY A 149 9.88 4.25 1.87
N LYS A 150 10.40 3.08 1.59
CA LYS A 150 9.71 2.01 0.86
C LYS A 150 9.50 0.83 1.80
N ILE A 151 8.25 0.50 2.08
CA ILE A 151 7.85 -0.54 3.02
C ILE A 151 7.27 -1.71 2.24
N GLY A 152 7.82 -2.91 2.46
CA GLY A 152 7.25 -4.14 1.96
C GLY A 152 6.23 -4.69 2.95
N LEU A 153 5.02 -4.98 2.49
CA LEU A 153 3.96 -5.60 3.27
C LEU A 153 3.78 -7.06 2.83
N PHE A 154 4.09 -7.97 3.72
CA PHE A 154 3.99 -9.41 3.51
C PHE A 154 2.84 -9.96 4.33
N GLY A 155 2.05 -10.84 3.73
CA GLY A 155 0.98 -11.52 4.44
C GLY A 155 0.10 -12.33 3.51
N GLY A 156 -0.31 -13.50 3.98
CA GLY A 156 -1.27 -14.34 3.28
C GLY A 156 -2.69 -13.79 3.33
N ALA A 157 -3.63 -14.53 2.78
CA ALA A 157 -5.04 -14.18 2.85
C ALA A 157 -5.57 -14.27 4.28
N GLY A 158 -6.45 -13.34 4.66
CA GLY A 158 -7.19 -13.39 5.93
C GLY A 158 -6.39 -12.95 7.18
N VAL A 159 -5.24 -12.29 7.02
CA VAL A 159 -4.43 -11.79 8.14
C VAL A 159 -4.66 -10.30 8.45
N GLY A 160 -5.65 -9.68 7.81
CA GLY A 160 -5.99 -8.27 8.07
C GLY A 160 -5.19 -7.26 7.26
N LYS A 161 -4.60 -7.63 6.13
CA LYS A 161 -3.82 -6.73 5.26
C LYS A 161 -4.63 -5.49 4.86
N THR A 162 -5.83 -5.68 4.33
CA THR A 162 -6.70 -4.58 3.89
C THR A 162 -7.08 -3.64 5.03
N VAL A 163 -7.43 -4.19 6.19
CA VAL A 163 -7.79 -3.39 7.38
C VAL A 163 -6.61 -2.57 7.87
N LEU A 164 -5.40 -3.13 7.82
CA LEU A 164 -4.18 -2.39 8.17
C LEU A 164 -3.92 -1.24 7.18
N ILE A 165 -4.08 -1.47 5.89
CA ILE A 165 -3.95 -0.42 4.86
C ILE A 165 -4.95 0.71 5.11
N GLN A 166 -6.21 0.39 5.37
CA GLN A 166 -7.25 1.36 5.67
C GLN A 166 -6.92 2.18 6.92
N GLU A 167 -6.44 1.55 7.97
CA GLU A 167 -6.06 2.24 9.20
C GLU A 167 -4.85 3.16 9.00
N LEU A 168 -3.86 2.73 8.21
CA LEU A 168 -2.73 3.59 7.82
C LEU A 168 -3.21 4.84 7.07
N ILE A 169 -4.10 4.69 6.10
CA ILE A 169 -4.69 5.82 5.37
C ILE A 169 -5.41 6.77 6.32
N ASN A 170 -6.24 6.23 7.20
CA ASN A 170 -7.00 7.02 8.18
C ASN A 170 -6.07 7.77 9.14
N ASN A 171 -5.05 7.12 9.66
CA ASN A 171 -4.13 7.70 10.63
C ASN A 171 -3.21 8.77 10.01
N ILE A 172 -2.73 8.55 8.79
CA ILE A 172 -1.95 9.55 8.06
C ILE A 172 -2.79 10.78 7.73
N ALA A 173 -4.05 10.59 7.35
CA ALA A 173 -4.95 11.70 7.10
C ALA A 173 -5.23 12.52 8.37
N LYS A 174 -5.44 11.88 9.51
CA LYS A 174 -5.71 12.52 10.80
C LYS A 174 -4.47 13.12 11.46
N GLY A 175 -3.37 12.36 11.49
CA GLY A 175 -2.17 12.73 12.21
C GLY A 175 -1.26 13.72 11.46
N HIS A 176 -1.23 13.65 10.15
CA HIS A 176 -0.29 14.41 9.31
C HIS A 176 -0.98 15.30 8.27
N GLY A 177 -2.32 15.28 8.18
CA GLY A 177 -3.06 15.99 7.12
C GLY A 177 -2.70 15.53 5.71
N GLY A 178 -2.07 14.36 5.59
CA GLY A 178 -1.58 13.76 4.36
C GLY A 178 -2.69 13.13 3.52
N LEU A 179 -2.32 12.79 2.30
CA LEU A 179 -3.17 12.13 1.32
C LEU A 179 -2.62 10.74 1.01
N SER A 180 -3.49 9.88 0.52
CA SER A 180 -3.12 8.55 0.09
C SER A 180 -3.50 8.32 -1.36
N VAL A 181 -2.65 7.59 -2.06
CA VAL A 181 -2.91 7.10 -3.42
C VAL A 181 -2.76 5.58 -3.40
N PHE A 182 -3.76 4.90 -3.91
CA PHE A 182 -3.77 3.45 -3.98
C PHE A 182 -3.71 2.98 -5.43
N ALA A 183 -2.69 2.22 -5.78
CA ALA A 183 -2.53 1.58 -7.08
C ALA A 183 -2.82 0.07 -6.96
N GLY A 184 -3.96 -0.36 -7.50
CA GLY A 184 -4.32 -1.77 -7.61
C GLY A 184 -3.73 -2.38 -8.88
N VAL A 185 -2.74 -3.23 -8.74
CA VAL A 185 -1.97 -3.82 -9.84
C VAL A 185 -2.28 -5.29 -10.00
N GLY A 186 -3.05 -5.63 -11.01
CA GLY A 186 -3.36 -7.02 -11.34
C GLY A 186 -4.20 -7.76 -10.30
N GLU A 187 -4.93 -7.03 -9.46
CA GLU A 187 -5.82 -7.60 -8.46
C GLU A 187 -7.17 -7.98 -9.04
N ARG A 188 -7.95 -8.76 -8.29
CA ARG A 188 -9.30 -9.15 -8.72
C ARG A 188 -10.23 -7.94 -8.69
N THR A 189 -11.04 -7.79 -9.72
CA THR A 189 -12.03 -6.70 -9.83
C THR A 189 -12.96 -6.64 -8.62
N ARG A 190 -13.35 -7.79 -8.09
CA ARG A 190 -14.18 -7.87 -6.89
C ARG A 190 -13.49 -7.26 -5.68
N GLU A 191 -12.23 -7.60 -5.43
CA GLU A 191 -11.46 -7.08 -4.29
C GLU A 191 -11.27 -5.57 -4.38
N GLY A 192 -11.03 -5.05 -5.59
CA GLY A 192 -10.96 -3.61 -5.81
C GLY A 192 -12.29 -2.89 -5.56
N ASN A 193 -13.41 -3.50 -5.94
CA ASN A 193 -14.75 -2.96 -5.68
C ASN A 193 -15.11 -3.00 -4.20
N ASP A 194 -14.80 -4.11 -3.53
CA ASP A 194 -15.00 -4.26 -2.09
C ASP A 194 -14.18 -3.21 -1.32
N LEU A 195 -12.92 -2.98 -1.72
CA LEU A 195 -12.05 -1.95 -1.13
C LEU A 195 -12.64 -0.54 -1.28
N LEU A 196 -13.14 -0.17 -2.47
CA LEU A 196 -13.78 1.12 -2.70
C LEU A 196 -15.00 1.29 -1.78
N ARG A 197 -15.82 0.27 -1.66
CA ARG A 197 -17.00 0.28 -0.78
C ARG A 197 -16.62 0.47 0.67
N GLU A 198 -15.66 -0.29 1.16
CA GLU A 198 -15.15 -0.18 2.54
C GLU A 198 -14.54 1.20 2.83
N MET A 199 -13.87 1.81 1.85
CA MET A 199 -13.33 3.18 1.97
C MET A 199 -14.44 4.24 2.05
N ILE A 200 -15.56 4.03 1.39
CA ILE A 200 -16.74 4.90 1.50
C ILE A 200 -17.41 4.69 2.87
N GLU A 201 -17.59 3.45 3.31
CA GLU A 201 -18.18 3.11 4.61
C GLU A 201 -17.35 3.68 5.78
N SER A 202 -16.02 3.65 5.68
CA SER A 202 -15.12 4.21 6.70
C SER A 202 -14.97 5.74 6.65
N GLY A 203 -15.56 6.41 5.65
CA GLY A 203 -15.49 7.86 5.49
C GLY A 203 -14.14 8.39 4.98
N ILE A 204 -13.26 7.52 4.51
CA ILE A 204 -12.00 7.90 3.83
C ILE A 204 -12.31 8.52 2.48
N ILE A 205 -13.23 7.92 1.73
CA ILE A 205 -13.83 8.50 0.53
C ILE A 205 -15.23 9.00 0.90
N LYS A 206 -15.50 10.26 0.61
CA LYS A 206 -16.73 10.94 0.99
C LYS A 206 -17.63 11.13 -0.22
N TYR A 207 -18.60 10.24 -0.39
CA TYR A 207 -19.64 10.38 -1.43
C TYR A 207 -20.86 11.19 -0.98
N GLY A 208 -20.90 11.59 0.31
CA GLY A 208 -22.02 12.30 0.91
C GLY A 208 -23.07 11.38 1.54
N ASP A 209 -23.79 11.93 2.53
CA ASP A 209 -24.73 11.15 3.37
C ASP A 209 -25.85 10.48 2.57
N ALA A 210 -26.39 11.19 1.57
CA ALA A 210 -27.46 10.65 0.72
C ALA A 210 -27.03 9.43 -0.08
N PHE A 211 -25.77 9.36 -0.50
CA PHE A 211 -25.22 8.18 -1.17
C PHE A 211 -25.02 7.03 -0.18
N VAL A 212 -24.45 7.31 0.99
CA VAL A 212 -24.20 6.32 2.03
C VAL A 212 -25.51 5.66 2.49
N GLU A 213 -26.56 6.44 2.75
CA GLU A 213 -27.88 5.91 3.08
C GLU A 213 -28.47 5.00 1.97
N SER A 214 -28.22 5.34 0.71
CA SER A 214 -28.65 4.51 -0.42
C SER A 214 -27.85 3.20 -0.47
N MET A 215 -26.54 3.27 -0.21
CA MET A 215 -25.64 2.12 -0.20
C MET A 215 -25.98 1.13 0.91
N GLU A 216 -26.29 1.62 2.12
CA GLU A 216 -26.71 0.81 3.27
C GLU A 216 -28.01 0.04 2.99
N LYS A 217 -28.88 0.61 2.18
CA LYS A 217 -30.14 -0.04 1.70
C LYS A 217 -29.92 -0.97 0.50
N GLY A 218 -28.66 -1.23 0.12
CA GLY A 218 -28.28 -2.10 -0.99
C GLY A 218 -28.34 -1.44 -2.37
N GLY A 219 -28.48 -0.10 -2.44
CA GLY A 219 -28.43 0.68 -3.67
C GLY A 219 -27.02 1.16 -4.03
N TRP A 220 -26.83 1.53 -5.29
CA TRP A 220 -25.61 2.20 -5.77
C TRP A 220 -26.02 3.31 -6.74
N ASP A 221 -26.54 4.42 -6.18
CA ASP A 221 -27.10 5.51 -6.96
C ASP A 221 -26.11 6.69 -7.05
N LEU A 222 -25.37 6.72 -8.15
CA LEU A 222 -24.35 7.74 -8.41
C LEU A 222 -24.93 9.15 -8.54
N SER A 223 -26.24 9.30 -8.79
CA SER A 223 -26.88 10.62 -8.85
C SER A 223 -26.92 11.32 -7.49
N LYS A 224 -26.75 10.57 -6.40
CA LYS A 224 -26.74 11.06 -5.03
C LYS A 224 -25.36 11.46 -4.53
N VAL A 225 -24.31 11.30 -5.33
CA VAL A 225 -22.94 11.66 -4.96
C VAL A 225 -22.82 13.17 -4.85
N ASP A 226 -22.38 13.64 -3.68
CA ASP A 226 -22.06 15.05 -3.46
C ASP A 226 -20.62 15.34 -3.91
N ARG A 227 -20.50 16.10 -5.00
CA ARG A 227 -19.20 16.47 -5.58
C ARG A 227 -18.36 17.36 -4.66
N ASN A 228 -18.97 18.11 -3.77
CA ASN A 228 -18.23 18.94 -2.80
C ASN A 228 -17.69 18.07 -1.66
N ALA A 229 -18.50 17.15 -1.14
CA ALA A 229 -18.06 16.18 -0.15
C ALA A 229 -16.91 15.31 -0.70
N LEU A 230 -16.97 14.93 -1.97
CA LEU A 230 -15.94 14.12 -2.63
C LEU A 230 -14.54 14.77 -2.58
N LYS A 231 -14.46 16.10 -2.69
CA LYS A 231 -13.20 16.87 -2.59
C LYS A 231 -12.56 16.83 -1.21
N GLU A 232 -13.30 16.46 -0.18
CA GLU A 232 -12.78 16.26 1.18
C GLU A 232 -12.26 14.84 1.43
N SER A 233 -12.33 13.97 0.44
CA SER A 233 -11.80 12.61 0.51
C SER A 233 -10.30 12.60 0.77
N LYS A 234 -9.80 11.53 1.39
CA LYS A 234 -8.39 11.39 1.82
C LYS A 234 -7.58 10.45 0.95
N ALA A 235 -8.20 9.88 -0.07
CA ALA A 235 -7.55 8.92 -0.96
C ALA A 235 -8.01 9.08 -2.40
N THR A 236 -7.14 8.66 -3.33
CA THR A 236 -7.41 8.52 -4.77
C THR A 236 -6.96 7.13 -5.21
N PHE A 237 -7.71 6.50 -6.11
CA PHE A 237 -7.45 5.14 -6.55
C PHE A 237 -7.13 5.09 -8.04
N VAL A 238 -6.21 4.21 -8.40
CA VAL A 238 -5.90 3.85 -9.78
C VAL A 238 -5.87 2.33 -9.88
N PHE A 239 -6.73 1.75 -10.71
CA PHE A 239 -6.81 0.31 -10.86
C PHE A 239 -6.42 -0.16 -12.27
N GLY A 240 -5.57 -1.19 -12.32
CA GLY A 240 -5.29 -2.01 -13.48
C GLY A 240 -5.54 -3.47 -13.11
N GLN A 241 -6.75 -3.95 -13.38
CA GLN A 241 -7.24 -5.22 -12.88
C GLN A 241 -6.61 -6.42 -13.60
N MET A 242 -6.80 -7.60 -13.02
CA MET A 242 -6.21 -8.85 -13.52
C MET A 242 -6.73 -9.26 -14.92
N ASN A 243 -7.92 -8.80 -15.31
CA ASN A 243 -8.52 -9.05 -16.62
C ASN A 243 -8.05 -8.07 -17.70
N GLU A 244 -7.32 -7.02 -17.34
CA GLU A 244 -6.76 -6.07 -18.30
C GLU A 244 -5.49 -6.61 -18.95
N PRO A 245 -5.14 -6.13 -20.16
CA PRO A 245 -3.95 -6.60 -20.87
C PRO A 245 -2.66 -6.26 -20.11
N PRO A 246 -1.55 -6.94 -20.41
CA PRO A 246 -0.28 -6.74 -19.68
C PRO A 246 0.27 -5.32 -19.79
N GLY A 247 -0.03 -4.58 -20.85
CA GLY A 247 0.34 -3.17 -20.97
C GLY A 247 -0.25 -2.31 -19.86
N ALA A 248 -1.55 -2.46 -19.61
CA ALA A 248 -2.23 -1.75 -18.53
C ALA A 248 -1.67 -2.11 -17.16
N ARG A 249 -1.54 -3.40 -16.87
CA ARG A 249 -0.99 -3.88 -15.59
C ARG A 249 0.46 -3.47 -15.34
N ALA A 250 1.26 -3.32 -16.40
CA ALA A 250 2.64 -2.86 -16.32
C ALA A 250 2.78 -1.34 -16.09
N ARG A 251 1.74 -0.55 -16.30
CA ARG A 251 1.76 0.91 -16.21
C ARG A 251 0.93 1.50 -15.09
N VAL A 252 -0.03 0.77 -14.56
CA VAL A 252 -0.96 1.32 -13.54
C VAL A 252 -0.25 1.80 -12.27
N ALA A 253 0.83 1.14 -11.85
CA ALA A 253 1.63 1.61 -10.71
C ALA A 253 2.29 2.98 -11.00
N LEU A 254 2.76 3.19 -12.23
CA LEU A 254 3.30 4.48 -12.67
C LEU A 254 2.22 5.56 -12.73
N SER A 255 1.02 5.20 -13.14
CA SER A 255 -0.13 6.10 -13.14
C SER A 255 -0.48 6.59 -11.73
N GLY A 256 -0.57 5.68 -10.77
CA GLY A 256 -0.78 6.00 -9.37
C GLY A 256 0.36 6.85 -8.78
N LEU A 257 1.59 6.48 -9.06
CA LEU A 257 2.77 7.22 -8.61
C LEU A 257 2.80 8.66 -9.14
N THR A 258 2.36 8.89 -10.37
CA THR A 258 2.27 10.24 -10.95
C THR A 258 1.31 11.13 -10.18
N ILE A 259 0.18 10.60 -9.75
CA ILE A 259 -0.78 11.32 -8.87
C ILE A 259 -0.12 11.63 -7.51
N ALA A 260 0.59 10.65 -6.93
CA ALA A 260 1.31 10.86 -5.68
C ALA A 260 2.38 11.95 -5.80
N GLU A 261 3.13 11.98 -6.89
CA GLU A 261 4.13 13.01 -7.16
C GLU A 261 3.51 14.42 -7.32
N TYR A 262 2.33 14.51 -7.92
CA TYR A 262 1.60 15.78 -8.01
C TYR A 262 1.34 16.39 -6.63
N PHE A 263 0.92 15.59 -5.67
CA PHE A 263 0.68 16.05 -4.29
C PHE A 263 1.98 16.32 -3.53
N ARG A 264 3.01 15.47 -3.69
CA ARG A 264 4.31 15.68 -3.06
C ARG A 264 4.94 17.00 -3.49
N ASP A 265 4.85 17.32 -4.78
CA ASP A 265 5.54 18.48 -5.38
C ASP A 265 4.76 19.80 -5.22
N GLY A 266 3.62 19.77 -4.52
CA GLY A 266 2.89 20.97 -4.09
C GLY A 266 1.72 21.38 -4.95
N ALA A 267 1.28 20.53 -5.88
CA ALA A 267 0.05 20.75 -6.66
C ALA A 267 -0.03 22.14 -7.34
N GLY A 268 1.10 22.76 -7.63
CA GLY A 268 1.17 24.13 -8.16
C GLY A 268 1.02 25.24 -7.11
N GLU A 269 0.80 24.89 -5.84
CA GLU A 269 0.56 25.84 -4.73
C GLU A 269 1.81 26.12 -3.85
N GLY A 270 2.96 25.55 -4.23
CA GLY A 270 4.27 25.83 -3.62
C GLY A 270 4.63 25.02 -2.37
N GLN A 271 3.69 24.43 -1.67
CA GLN A 271 3.95 23.57 -0.52
C GLN A 271 3.42 22.16 -0.78
N GLY A 272 4.31 21.18 -0.80
CA GLY A 272 3.99 19.77 -0.99
C GLY A 272 3.37 19.13 0.25
N LYS A 273 2.85 17.94 0.06
CA LYS A 273 2.22 17.13 1.11
C LYS A 273 2.99 15.84 1.34
N ASP A 274 2.81 15.28 2.53
CA ASP A 274 3.22 13.92 2.80
C ASP A 274 2.17 12.96 2.21
N VAL A 275 2.61 12.11 1.29
CA VAL A 275 1.73 11.19 0.56
C VAL A 275 2.06 9.77 0.95
N LEU A 276 1.05 8.98 1.23
CA LEU A 276 1.16 7.54 1.39
C LEU A 276 0.74 6.87 0.09
N PHE A 277 1.66 6.12 -0.51
CA PHE A 277 1.44 5.45 -1.79
C PHE A 277 1.38 3.93 -1.60
N PHE A 278 0.23 3.35 -1.85
CA PHE A 278 0.02 1.91 -1.78
C PHE A 278 0.10 1.26 -3.15
N VAL A 279 0.80 0.15 -3.23
CA VAL A 279 0.87 -0.70 -4.43
C VAL A 279 0.44 -2.12 -4.03
N ASP A 280 -0.67 -2.56 -4.53
CA ASP A 280 -1.14 -3.92 -4.33
C ASP A 280 -1.42 -4.57 -5.69
N ASN A 281 -0.58 -5.37 -6.22
CA ASN A 281 0.61 -6.03 -5.69
C ASN A 281 1.84 -5.71 -6.56
N ILE A 282 2.97 -5.37 -5.97
CA ILE A 282 4.19 -5.02 -6.74
C ILE A 282 4.72 -6.18 -7.59
N PHE A 283 4.52 -7.43 -7.16
CA PHE A 283 4.87 -8.61 -7.97
C PHE A 283 4.13 -8.61 -9.32
N ARG A 284 2.87 -8.17 -9.35
CA ARG A 284 2.08 -8.11 -10.59
C ARG A 284 2.63 -7.09 -11.58
N PHE A 285 3.23 -6.01 -11.09
CA PHE A 285 3.96 -5.07 -11.92
C PHE A 285 5.13 -5.75 -12.66
N THR A 286 5.96 -6.51 -11.96
CA THR A 286 7.07 -7.26 -12.57
C THR A 286 6.59 -8.36 -13.49
N GLN A 287 5.55 -9.09 -13.13
CA GLN A 287 4.95 -10.13 -13.94
C GLN A 287 4.41 -9.57 -15.27
N ALA A 288 3.66 -8.48 -15.23
CA ALA A 288 3.17 -7.81 -16.43
C ALA A 288 4.32 -7.32 -17.31
N GLY A 289 5.39 -6.79 -16.71
CA GLY A 289 6.61 -6.41 -17.41
C GLY A 289 7.27 -7.60 -18.14
N SER A 290 7.28 -8.79 -17.56
CA SER A 290 7.79 -9.99 -18.20
C SER A 290 6.92 -10.44 -19.38
N GLU A 291 5.60 -10.36 -19.25
CA GLU A 291 4.67 -10.64 -20.35
C GLU A 291 4.86 -9.65 -21.51
N VAL A 292 4.98 -8.36 -21.22
CA VAL A 292 5.29 -7.33 -22.23
C VAL A 292 6.61 -7.63 -22.94
N SER A 293 7.65 -7.95 -22.20
CA SER A 293 8.97 -8.27 -22.75
C SER A 293 8.94 -9.47 -23.68
N ALA A 294 8.23 -10.54 -23.29
CA ALA A 294 8.05 -11.73 -24.11
C ALA A 294 7.31 -11.45 -25.42
N LEU A 295 6.23 -10.67 -25.34
CA LEU A 295 5.43 -10.26 -26.50
C LEU A 295 6.21 -9.36 -27.48
N LEU A 296 7.16 -8.57 -26.97
CA LEU A 296 8.06 -7.76 -27.78
C LEU A 296 9.22 -8.57 -28.39
N GLY A 297 9.29 -9.87 -28.12
CA GLY A 297 10.32 -10.76 -28.64
C GLY A 297 11.69 -10.56 -28.02
N ARG A 298 11.78 -9.99 -26.82
CA ARG A 298 13.03 -9.85 -26.07
C ARG A 298 13.46 -11.19 -25.49
N MET A 299 14.76 -11.47 -25.52
CA MET A 299 15.31 -12.69 -24.93
C MET A 299 15.11 -12.67 -23.41
N PRO A 300 14.46 -13.67 -22.82
CA PRO A 300 14.24 -13.73 -21.37
C PRO A 300 15.55 -13.90 -20.61
N SER A 301 15.60 -13.36 -19.42
CA SER A 301 16.65 -13.61 -18.43
C SER A 301 16.37 -14.86 -17.59
N ALA A 302 17.06 -15.01 -16.45
CA ALA A 302 16.84 -16.13 -15.55
C ALA A 302 15.36 -16.27 -15.14
N VAL A 303 14.87 -17.50 -15.09
CA VAL A 303 13.51 -17.87 -14.69
C VAL A 303 12.41 -17.25 -15.57
N GLY A 304 12.76 -16.74 -16.76
CA GLY A 304 11.81 -16.19 -17.72
C GLY A 304 11.44 -14.71 -17.54
N TYR A 305 12.07 -14.01 -16.60
CA TYR A 305 11.84 -12.56 -16.42
C TYR A 305 12.49 -11.74 -17.53
N GLN A 306 12.03 -10.49 -17.64
CA GLN A 306 12.61 -9.51 -18.56
C GLN A 306 14.07 -9.18 -18.20
N PRO A 307 14.95 -8.95 -19.20
CA PRO A 307 16.34 -8.55 -18.94
C PRO A 307 16.43 -7.16 -18.29
N THR A 308 15.39 -6.35 -18.39
CA THR A 308 15.27 -5.00 -17.86
C THR A 308 14.62 -4.94 -16.48
N LEU A 309 14.41 -6.07 -15.80
CA LEU A 309 13.70 -6.15 -14.51
C LEU A 309 14.25 -5.17 -13.48
N ALA A 310 15.55 -5.18 -13.23
CA ALA A 310 16.18 -4.29 -12.25
C ALA A 310 16.08 -2.81 -12.65
N THR A 311 16.21 -2.50 -13.94
CA THR A 311 16.10 -1.13 -14.44
C THR A 311 14.67 -0.60 -14.32
N GLU A 312 13.67 -1.38 -14.69
CA GLU A 312 12.25 -1.00 -14.61
C GLU A 312 11.83 -0.80 -13.16
N MET A 313 12.20 -1.72 -12.27
CA MET A 313 11.93 -1.61 -10.84
C MET A 313 12.65 -0.40 -10.24
N GLY A 314 13.93 -0.19 -10.55
CA GLY A 314 14.70 0.93 -10.08
C GLY A 314 14.14 2.27 -10.54
N ALA A 315 13.76 2.40 -11.81
CA ALA A 315 13.15 3.62 -12.35
C ALA A 315 11.87 4.03 -11.62
N MET A 316 11.05 3.07 -11.23
CA MET A 316 9.84 3.32 -10.42
C MET A 316 10.19 3.65 -8.96
N GLN A 317 11.03 2.84 -8.33
CA GLN A 317 11.34 2.96 -6.91
C GLN A 317 12.07 4.25 -6.56
N GLU A 318 12.97 4.73 -7.43
CA GLU A 318 13.71 5.98 -7.20
C GLU A 318 12.83 7.25 -7.27
N ARG A 319 11.65 7.18 -7.85
CA ARG A 319 10.65 8.25 -7.82
C ARG A 319 9.98 8.38 -6.45
N ILE A 320 9.99 7.30 -5.67
CA ILE A 320 9.39 7.23 -4.32
C ILE A 320 10.43 7.72 -3.31
N THR A 321 10.35 8.99 -2.95
CA THR A 321 11.33 9.60 -2.07
C THR A 321 10.79 10.87 -1.41
N SER A 322 11.52 11.36 -0.41
CA SER A 322 11.30 12.69 0.19
C SER A 322 12.03 13.76 -0.60
N THR A 323 11.33 14.82 -0.92
CA THR A 323 11.89 16.05 -1.49
C THR A 323 11.84 17.18 -0.47
N LYS A 324 12.41 18.34 -0.83
CA LYS A 324 12.31 19.57 -0.02
C LYS A 324 10.87 20.11 0.11
N HIS A 325 9.96 19.64 -0.74
CA HIS A 325 8.57 20.09 -0.78
C HIS A 325 7.62 19.17 -0.01
N GLY A 326 7.83 17.88 -0.11
CA GLY A 326 6.98 16.85 0.51
C GLY A 326 7.59 15.47 0.40
N SER A 327 6.85 14.45 0.79
CA SER A 327 7.32 13.07 0.77
C SER A 327 6.32 12.12 0.14
N ILE A 328 6.84 11.06 -0.49
CA ILE A 328 6.06 9.86 -0.82
C ILE A 328 6.65 8.71 -0.02
N THR A 329 5.84 8.14 0.86
CA THR A 329 6.16 6.91 1.57
C THR A 329 5.32 5.79 0.96
N SER A 330 5.94 4.71 0.50
CA SER A 330 5.22 3.62 -0.13
C SER A 330 5.05 2.43 0.78
N VAL A 331 3.86 1.83 0.71
CA VAL A 331 3.58 0.50 1.26
C VAL A 331 3.23 -0.41 0.09
N GLN A 332 4.08 -1.38 -0.17
CA GLN A 332 4.02 -2.25 -1.32
C GLN A 332 3.71 -3.67 -0.86
N ALA A 333 2.54 -4.18 -1.23
CA ALA A 333 2.24 -5.58 -0.99
C ALA A 333 3.13 -6.44 -1.89
N VAL A 334 3.85 -7.38 -1.28
CA VAL A 334 4.78 -8.26 -1.97
C VAL A 334 4.26 -9.69 -1.90
N TYR A 335 4.05 -10.28 -3.07
CA TYR A 335 3.81 -11.71 -3.20
C TYR A 335 5.12 -12.42 -3.51
N VAL A 336 5.38 -13.51 -2.82
CA VAL A 336 6.58 -14.34 -3.02
C VAL A 336 6.13 -15.66 -3.64
N PRO A 337 6.44 -15.89 -4.93
CA PRO A 337 6.06 -17.13 -5.60
C PRO A 337 6.65 -18.35 -4.90
N ALA A 338 5.82 -19.34 -4.58
CA ALA A 338 6.22 -20.58 -3.91
C ALA A 338 7.04 -20.39 -2.60
N ASP A 339 6.88 -19.23 -1.94
CA ASP A 339 7.66 -18.82 -0.76
C ASP A 339 9.18 -18.79 -1.01
N ASP A 340 9.59 -18.67 -2.27
CA ASP A 340 11.00 -18.61 -2.68
C ASP A 340 11.50 -17.14 -2.72
N LEU A 341 12.19 -16.74 -1.67
CA LEU A 341 12.80 -15.41 -1.56
C LEU A 341 13.98 -15.19 -2.52
N THR A 342 14.46 -16.24 -3.18
CA THR A 342 15.54 -16.15 -4.17
C THR A 342 15.03 -15.90 -5.59
N ASP A 343 13.70 -15.95 -5.80
CA ASP A 343 13.10 -15.57 -7.08
C ASP A 343 13.50 -14.12 -7.44
N PRO A 344 13.89 -13.84 -8.71
CA PRO A 344 14.39 -12.54 -9.13
C PRO A 344 13.43 -11.36 -8.85
N ALA A 345 12.12 -11.56 -8.93
CA ALA A 345 11.17 -10.47 -8.73
C ALA A 345 11.10 -10.00 -7.26
N PRO A 346 10.85 -10.87 -6.27
CA PRO A 346 10.93 -10.44 -4.88
C PRO A 346 12.34 -10.01 -4.48
N ALA A 347 13.41 -10.69 -4.92
CA ALA A 347 14.78 -10.33 -4.59
C ALA A 347 15.13 -8.89 -5.06
N THR A 348 14.71 -8.51 -6.27
CA THR A 348 14.91 -7.16 -6.78
C THR A 348 14.08 -6.14 -5.98
N THR A 349 12.87 -6.47 -5.59
CA THR A 349 12.02 -5.61 -4.76
C THR A 349 12.65 -5.40 -3.37
N PHE A 350 13.13 -6.46 -2.73
CA PHE A 350 13.77 -6.38 -1.40
C PHE A 350 14.96 -5.44 -1.35
N ALA A 351 15.73 -5.34 -2.44
CA ALA A 351 16.88 -4.45 -2.51
C ALA A 351 16.49 -2.97 -2.33
N HIS A 352 15.26 -2.58 -2.63
CA HIS A 352 14.75 -1.22 -2.50
C HIS A 352 14.04 -0.93 -1.19
N LEU A 353 13.68 -1.95 -0.40
CA LEU A 353 12.88 -1.77 0.80
C LEU A 353 13.70 -1.22 1.98
N ASP A 354 13.11 -0.26 2.69
CA ASP A 354 13.65 0.34 3.92
C ASP A 354 13.09 -0.33 5.18
N ALA A 355 11.88 -0.85 5.10
CA ALA A 355 11.24 -1.59 6.17
C ALA A 355 10.39 -2.73 5.62
N THR A 356 10.13 -3.72 6.45
CA THR A 356 9.35 -4.90 6.11
C THR A 356 8.34 -5.18 7.21
N THR A 357 7.06 -5.13 6.87
CA THR A 357 5.94 -5.50 7.75
C THR A 357 5.48 -6.90 7.39
N VAL A 358 5.62 -7.85 8.29
CA VAL A 358 5.18 -9.23 8.10
C VAL A 358 3.93 -9.50 8.91
N LEU A 359 2.83 -9.82 8.24
CA LEU A 359 1.58 -10.25 8.86
C LEU A 359 1.56 -11.77 8.99
N SER A 360 1.39 -12.26 10.20
CA SER A 360 1.46 -13.68 10.54
C SER A 360 0.08 -14.27 10.83
N ARG A 361 -0.24 -15.38 10.17
CA ARG A 361 -1.47 -16.13 10.45
C ARG A 361 -1.46 -16.69 11.88
N LYS A 362 -0.31 -17.13 12.39
CA LYS A 362 -0.19 -17.64 13.77
C LYS A 362 -0.56 -16.57 14.80
N ILE A 363 -0.19 -15.32 14.56
CA ILE A 363 -0.54 -14.20 15.44
C ILE A 363 -2.04 -13.87 15.32
N ALA A 364 -2.59 -13.90 14.10
CA ALA A 364 -4.02 -13.71 13.87
C ALA A 364 -4.88 -14.78 14.57
N GLU A 365 -4.43 -16.03 14.57
CA GLU A 365 -5.09 -17.15 15.26
C GLU A 365 -5.13 -16.98 16.79
N LEU A 366 -4.18 -16.22 17.35
CA LEU A 366 -4.18 -15.84 18.77
C LEU A 366 -5.15 -14.67 19.09
N GLY A 367 -5.81 -14.12 18.07
CA GLY A 367 -6.69 -12.95 18.22
C GLY A 367 -5.94 -11.64 18.43
N ILE A 368 -4.67 -11.57 18.04
CA ILE A 368 -3.84 -10.37 18.15
C ILE A 368 -3.90 -9.61 16.80
N TYR A 369 -4.49 -8.43 16.82
CA TYR A 369 -4.60 -7.55 15.65
C TYR A 369 -4.10 -6.13 15.97
N PRO A 370 -3.30 -5.50 15.07
CA PRO A 370 -2.82 -6.05 13.80
C PRO A 370 -1.92 -7.27 13.98
N ALA A 371 -2.03 -8.25 13.09
CA ALA A 371 -1.29 -9.50 13.19
C ALA A 371 0.18 -9.38 12.71
N VAL A 372 0.82 -8.29 13.03
CA VAL A 372 2.22 -8.02 12.69
C VAL A 372 3.15 -8.90 13.52
N ASP A 373 4.05 -9.61 12.85
CA ASP A 373 5.08 -10.39 13.52
C ASP A 373 6.24 -9.46 13.94
N PRO A 374 6.44 -9.23 15.23
CA PRO A 374 7.46 -8.29 15.69
C PRO A 374 8.89 -8.82 15.55
N LEU A 375 9.08 -10.12 15.36
CA LEU A 375 10.41 -10.73 15.19
C LEU A 375 10.83 -10.80 13.72
N ASP A 376 9.88 -11.03 12.81
CA ASP A 376 10.13 -11.13 11.37
C ASP A 376 10.06 -9.76 10.67
N SER A 377 9.44 -8.77 11.30
CA SER A 377 9.37 -7.40 10.78
C SER A 377 10.63 -6.62 11.12
N THR A 378 11.10 -5.82 10.17
CA THR A 378 12.38 -5.08 10.28
C THR A 378 12.27 -3.65 9.77
N SER A 379 13.15 -2.78 10.24
CA SER A 379 13.31 -1.42 9.72
C SER A 379 14.76 -0.99 9.75
N ARG A 380 15.23 -0.34 8.69
CA ARG A 380 16.59 0.20 8.60
C ARG A 380 16.82 1.39 9.51
N ILE A 381 15.76 2.11 9.90
CA ILE A 381 15.87 3.27 10.79
C ILE A 381 15.75 2.93 12.27
N LEU A 382 15.63 1.65 12.63
CA LEU A 382 15.64 1.21 14.02
C LEU A 382 17.07 1.25 14.57
N THR A 383 17.55 2.47 14.80
CA THR A 383 18.87 2.78 15.32
C THR A 383 18.78 3.89 16.37
N PRO A 384 19.67 3.92 17.36
CA PRO A 384 19.62 4.96 18.40
C PRO A 384 19.92 6.36 17.88
N GLU A 385 20.66 6.48 16.77
CA GLU A 385 21.00 7.75 16.13
C GLU A 385 19.77 8.45 15.52
N ILE A 386 18.81 7.69 15.00
CA ILE A 386 17.60 8.22 14.35
C ILE A 386 16.44 8.33 15.34
N LEU A 387 16.20 7.27 16.13
CA LEU A 387 15.03 7.18 17.00
C LEU A 387 15.27 7.72 18.42
N GLY A 388 16.50 7.85 18.82
CA GLY A 388 16.88 8.09 20.20
C GLY A 388 17.06 6.80 21.01
N LYS A 389 17.84 6.92 22.07
CA LYS A 389 18.25 5.78 22.91
C LYS A 389 17.07 5.08 23.57
N GLU A 390 16.13 5.83 24.12
CA GLU A 390 14.98 5.29 24.85
C GLU A 390 14.08 4.41 23.95
N HIS A 391 13.75 4.89 22.76
CA HIS A 391 12.96 4.12 21.79
C HIS A 391 13.68 2.85 21.37
N TYR A 392 14.95 2.98 20.99
CA TYR A 392 15.76 1.84 20.53
C TYR A 392 15.89 0.76 21.62
N GLU A 393 16.22 1.15 22.84
CA GLU A 393 16.37 0.21 23.97
C GLU A 393 15.04 -0.51 24.28
N CYS A 394 13.93 0.22 24.29
CA CYS A 394 12.60 -0.38 24.48
C CYS A 394 12.29 -1.42 23.40
N ALA A 395 12.51 -1.08 22.13
CA ALA A 395 12.30 -2.01 21.02
C ALA A 395 13.19 -3.26 21.12
N GLN A 396 14.45 -3.11 21.48
CA GLN A 396 15.36 -4.23 21.66
C GLN A 396 14.92 -5.14 22.82
N ARG A 397 14.55 -4.57 23.96
CA ARG A 397 14.05 -5.33 25.12
C ARG A 397 12.80 -6.13 24.78
N VAL A 398 11.87 -5.54 24.02
CA VAL A 398 10.66 -6.24 23.55
C VAL A 398 11.03 -7.41 22.63
N LYS A 399 11.92 -7.19 21.68
CA LYS A 399 12.37 -8.25 20.76
C LYS A 399 13.11 -9.38 21.49
N GLU A 400 13.98 -9.06 22.40
CA GLU A 400 14.72 -10.04 23.20
C GLU A 400 13.77 -10.91 24.04
N LEU A 401 12.81 -10.30 24.71
CA LEU A 401 11.81 -11.02 25.49
C LEU A 401 10.97 -11.95 24.62
N LEU A 402 10.48 -11.47 23.47
CA LEU A 402 9.68 -12.28 22.56
C LEU A 402 10.50 -13.40 21.90
N GLN A 403 11.77 -13.15 21.60
CA GLN A 403 12.67 -14.19 21.07
C GLN A 403 12.94 -15.28 22.12
N HIS A 404 13.18 -14.88 23.35
CA HIS A 404 13.32 -15.83 24.47
C HIS A 404 12.06 -16.67 24.67
N TYR A 405 10.91 -16.01 24.64
CA TYR A 405 9.61 -16.71 24.74
C TYR A 405 9.42 -17.71 23.60
N LYS A 406 9.79 -17.35 22.37
CA LYS A 406 9.71 -18.26 21.23
C LYS A 406 10.56 -19.51 21.42
N GLN A 407 11.75 -19.39 22.01
CA GLN A 407 12.61 -20.52 22.36
C GLN A 407 12.01 -21.40 23.46
N LEU A 408 11.35 -20.79 24.44
CA LEU A 408 10.68 -21.53 25.54
C LEU A 408 9.39 -22.23 25.10
N GLN A 409 8.75 -21.79 24.03
CA GLN A 409 7.51 -22.42 23.55
C GLN A 409 7.67 -23.89 23.21
N ASP A 410 8.80 -24.29 22.64
CA ASP A 410 9.08 -25.69 22.32
C ASP A 410 9.23 -26.53 23.59
N ILE A 411 9.86 -25.99 24.59
CA ILE A 411 10.02 -26.63 25.91
C ILE A 411 8.66 -26.76 26.59
N ILE A 412 7.85 -25.69 26.59
CA ILE A 412 6.50 -25.70 27.17
C ILE A 412 5.60 -26.74 26.50
N ALA A 413 5.68 -26.86 25.18
CA ALA A 413 4.88 -27.83 24.40
C ALA A 413 5.22 -29.30 24.74
N ILE A 414 6.48 -29.58 25.08
CA ILE A 414 6.95 -30.94 25.36
C ILE A 414 6.86 -31.29 26.85
N LEU A 415 7.32 -30.40 27.71
CA LEU A 415 7.50 -30.66 29.14
C LEU A 415 6.48 -29.95 30.04
N GLY A 416 5.77 -28.96 29.52
CA GLY A 416 4.82 -28.15 30.30
C GLY A 416 5.48 -26.96 30.99
N MET A 417 4.66 -26.05 31.51
CA MET A 417 5.08 -24.82 32.21
C MET A 417 5.80 -25.09 33.54
N GLU A 418 5.49 -26.20 34.18
CA GLU A 418 6.01 -26.54 35.53
C GLU A 418 7.54 -26.79 35.52
N GLU A 419 8.07 -27.24 34.39
CA GLU A 419 9.50 -27.55 34.24
C GLU A 419 10.38 -26.32 34.00
N LEU A 420 9.76 -25.14 33.80
CA LEU A 420 10.50 -23.89 33.64
C LEU A 420 11.08 -23.38 34.96
N SER A 421 12.22 -22.70 34.89
CA SER A 421 12.75 -21.92 36.01
C SER A 421 11.78 -20.78 36.38
N GLU A 422 11.85 -20.29 37.61
CA GLU A 422 10.99 -19.17 38.05
C GLU A 422 11.22 -17.91 37.19
N ASP A 423 12.46 -17.64 36.80
CA ASP A 423 12.80 -16.52 35.92
C ASP A 423 12.17 -16.70 34.53
N ASP A 424 12.16 -17.92 33.97
CA ASP A 424 11.53 -18.22 32.71
C ASP A 424 9.99 -18.13 32.79
N LYS A 425 9.40 -18.53 33.89
CA LYS A 425 7.94 -18.36 34.12
C LYS A 425 7.56 -16.89 34.13
N ILE A 426 8.35 -16.03 34.77
CA ILE A 426 8.15 -14.58 34.75
C ILE A 426 8.30 -14.03 33.33
N ALA A 427 9.36 -14.46 32.63
CA ALA A 427 9.59 -14.04 31.24
C ALA A 427 8.43 -14.43 30.31
N VAL A 428 7.90 -15.64 30.43
CA VAL A 428 6.74 -16.09 29.65
C VAL A 428 5.49 -15.27 29.97
N ALA A 429 5.23 -15.00 31.24
CA ALA A 429 4.09 -14.19 31.67
C ALA A 429 4.16 -12.75 31.12
N ARG A 430 5.33 -12.12 31.18
CA ARG A 430 5.55 -10.79 30.62
C ARG A 430 5.50 -10.79 29.09
N ALA A 431 6.07 -11.79 28.42
CA ALA A 431 6.02 -11.93 26.98
C ALA A 431 4.60 -12.04 26.44
N ARG A 432 3.73 -12.79 27.11
CA ARG A 432 2.31 -12.89 26.76
C ARG A 432 1.59 -11.54 26.89
N ARG A 433 1.89 -10.78 27.95
CA ARG A 433 1.35 -9.44 28.12
C ARG A 433 1.84 -8.49 27.04
N VAL A 434 3.11 -8.55 26.69
CA VAL A 434 3.70 -7.78 25.58
C VAL A 434 3.01 -8.10 24.26
N GLN A 435 2.82 -9.38 23.93
CA GLN A 435 2.10 -9.79 22.73
C GLN A 435 0.67 -9.23 22.68
N ARG A 436 -0.05 -9.30 23.78
CA ARG A 436 -1.41 -8.77 23.89
C ARG A 436 -1.43 -7.25 23.77
N PHE A 437 -0.47 -6.55 24.35
CA PHE A 437 -0.37 -5.10 24.28
C PHE A 437 0.11 -4.57 22.91
N LEU A 438 0.75 -5.40 22.10
CA LEU A 438 1.00 -5.09 20.69
C LEU A 438 -0.29 -4.99 19.86
N SER A 439 -1.36 -5.60 20.31
CA SER A 439 -2.67 -5.43 19.70
C SER A 439 -3.27 -4.06 19.99
N GLN A 440 -4.13 -3.59 19.11
CA GLN A 440 -4.70 -2.25 19.17
C GLN A 440 -6.03 -2.21 18.42
N PRO A 441 -7.06 -1.52 18.94
CA PRO A 441 -8.30 -1.33 18.20
C PRO A 441 -8.10 -0.31 17.09
N PHE A 442 -8.67 -0.58 15.92
CA PHE A 442 -8.59 0.29 14.76
C PHE A 442 -9.88 1.09 14.56
N HIS A 443 -9.74 2.36 14.15
CA HIS A 443 -10.88 3.21 13.83
C HIS A 443 -11.74 2.63 12.69
N VAL A 444 -11.10 2.08 11.68
CA VAL A 444 -11.80 1.48 10.52
C VAL A 444 -12.54 0.18 10.86
N ALA A 445 -12.24 -0.41 12.00
CA ALA A 445 -12.87 -1.65 12.47
C ALA A 445 -13.90 -1.43 13.59
N GLU A 446 -14.17 -0.19 14.02
CA GLU A 446 -15.08 0.12 15.14
C GLU A 446 -16.47 -0.51 14.98
N GLN A 447 -17.02 -0.44 13.77
CA GLN A 447 -18.35 -1.00 13.47
C GLN A 447 -18.40 -2.53 13.56
N PHE A 448 -17.28 -3.22 13.44
CA PHE A 448 -17.20 -4.68 13.52
C PHE A 448 -16.82 -5.17 14.91
N THR A 449 -15.97 -4.43 15.60
CA THR A 449 -15.45 -4.82 16.93
C THR A 449 -16.24 -4.24 18.08
N GLY A 450 -16.99 -3.16 17.84
CA GLY A 450 -17.67 -2.38 18.89
C GLY A 450 -16.72 -1.65 19.84
N LEU A 451 -15.42 -1.61 19.52
CA LEU A 451 -14.41 -0.92 20.31
C LEU A 451 -14.00 0.37 19.61
N PRO A 452 -13.88 1.51 20.33
CA PRO A 452 -13.37 2.73 19.75
C PRO A 452 -11.93 2.55 19.34
N GLY A 453 -11.57 3.02 18.12
CA GLY A 453 -10.21 2.96 17.61
C GLY A 453 -9.26 3.87 18.40
N ALA A 454 -7.99 3.53 18.38
CA ALA A 454 -6.95 4.27 19.07
C ALA A 454 -5.81 4.67 18.12
N TYR A 455 -5.42 5.93 18.19
CA TYR A 455 -4.14 6.44 17.67
C TYR A 455 -3.22 6.61 18.88
N VAL A 456 -2.12 5.87 18.93
CA VAL A 456 -1.22 5.87 20.09
C VAL A 456 0.08 6.60 19.76
N ASP A 457 0.40 7.63 20.55
CA ASP A 457 1.68 8.34 20.44
C ASP A 457 2.83 7.42 20.83
N ILE A 458 3.98 7.58 20.18
CA ILE A 458 5.17 6.76 20.45
C ILE A 458 5.65 6.85 21.90
N LYS A 459 5.47 7.98 22.55
CA LYS A 459 5.85 8.16 23.96
C LYS A 459 5.00 7.30 24.89
N ASP A 460 3.69 7.22 24.62
CA ASP A 460 2.78 6.36 25.38
C ASP A 460 3.07 4.88 25.10
N THR A 461 3.43 4.54 23.88
CA THR A 461 3.86 3.20 23.50
C THR A 461 5.12 2.79 24.26
N ILE A 462 6.16 3.59 24.25
CA ILE A 462 7.42 3.32 24.96
C ILE A 462 7.19 3.20 26.47
N LYS A 463 6.42 4.13 27.05
CA LYS A 463 6.05 4.09 28.47
C LYS A 463 5.36 2.79 28.82
N GLY A 464 4.35 2.40 28.05
CA GLY A 464 3.55 1.21 28.31
C GLY A 464 4.38 -0.06 28.24
N PHE A 465 5.18 -0.24 27.21
CA PHE A 465 6.04 -1.43 27.10
C PHE A 465 7.12 -1.48 28.18
N ASN A 466 7.73 -0.35 28.54
CA ASN A 466 8.70 -0.33 29.63
C ASN A 466 8.07 -0.74 30.98
N MET A 467 6.87 -0.28 31.30
CA MET A 467 6.16 -0.69 32.51
C MET A 467 5.90 -2.20 32.55
N ILE A 468 5.55 -2.81 31.42
CA ILE A 468 5.37 -4.26 31.34
C ILE A 468 6.70 -4.99 31.51
N LEU A 469 7.76 -4.53 30.85
CA LEU A 469 9.09 -5.14 30.91
C LEU A 469 9.72 -5.04 32.28
N ASP A 470 9.50 -3.94 33.00
CA ASP A 470 10.01 -3.70 34.37
C ASP A 470 9.21 -4.44 35.44
N GLY A 471 8.10 -5.08 35.06
CA GLY A 471 7.30 -5.89 35.97
C GLY A 471 6.30 -5.13 36.84
N GLU A 472 6.11 -3.84 36.61
CA GLU A 472 5.16 -3.01 37.36
C GLU A 472 3.70 -3.49 37.24
N LEU A 473 3.39 -4.21 36.15
CA LEU A 473 2.04 -4.67 35.82
C LEU A 473 1.89 -6.20 35.91
N ASP A 474 2.83 -6.88 36.55
CA ASP A 474 2.79 -8.36 36.67
C ASP A 474 1.55 -8.87 37.45
N HIS A 475 0.93 -8.02 38.28
CA HIS A 475 -0.29 -8.34 39.05
C HIS A 475 -1.58 -8.28 38.22
N LEU A 476 -1.57 -7.65 37.04
CA LEU A 476 -2.75 -7.52 36.21
C LEU A 476 -2.98 -8.78 35.34
N PRO A 477 -4.25 -9.17 35.10
CA PRO A 477 -4.55 -10.31 34.25
C PRO A 477 -4.15 -10.06 32.80
N GLU A 478 -3.68 -11.10 32.11
CA GLU A 478 -3.24 -11.04 30.71
C GLU A 478 -4.30 -10.47 29.77
N ALA A 479 -5.57 -10.81 29.99
CA ALA A 479 -6.68 -10.36 29.16
C ALA A 479 -6.88 -8.83 29.17
N ALA A 480 -6.43 -8.14 30.21
CA ALA A 480 -6.51 -6.68 30.30
C ALA A 480 -5.66 -5.94 29.26
N PHE A 481 -4.65 -6.61 28.71
CA PHE A 481 -3.72 -6.04 27.73
C PHE A 481 -4.19 -6.12 26.28
N ASN A 482 -5.23 -6.89 26.01
CA ASN A 482 -5.70 -7.16 24.66
C ASN A 482 -6.52 -6.00 24.09
N LEU A 483 -6.23 -5.58 22.85
CA LEU A 483 -6.96 -4.53 22.13
C LEU A 483 -7.09 -3.24 22.95
N LYS A 484 -5.98 -2.77 23.49
CA LYS A 484 -5.88 -1.50 24.23
C LYS A 484 -5.00 -0.51 23.48
N GLY A 485 -5.28 0.77 23.63
CA GLY A 485 -4.46 1.84 23.08
C GLY A 485 -3.28 2.14 24.00
N THR A 486 -3.52 2.82 25.11
CA THR A 486 -2.50 3.21 26.09
C THR A 486 -2.44 2.26 27.27
N ILE A 487 -1.34 2.38 28.05
CA ILE A 487 -1.18 1.57 29.24
C ILE A 487 -2.17 1.94 30.36
N GLU A 488 -2.62 3.19 30.39
CA GLU A 488 -3.65 3.63 31.34
C GLU A 488 -4.96 2.86 31.15
N GLU A 489 -5.36 2.61 29.90
CA GLU A 489 -6.53 1.77 29.58
C GLU A 489 -6.36 0.32 30.04
N VAL A 490 -5.13 -0.22 30.00
CA VAL A 490 -4.81 -1.55 30.51
C VAL A 490 -4.95 -1.59 32.02
N ILE A 491 -4.42 -0.60 32.73
CA ILE A 491 -4.50 -0.52 34.18
C ILE A 491 -5.94 -0.45 34.64
N GLU A 492 -6.74 0.44 34.05
CA GLU A 492 -8.16 0.58 34.36
C GLU A 492 -8.93 -0.73 34.12
N ALA A 493 -8.72 -1.36 32.97
CA ALA A 493 -9.37 -2.64 32.66
C ALA A 493 -8.92 -3.77 33.59
N GLY A 494 -7.65 -3.83 33.93
CA GLY A 494 -7.09 -4.83 34.84
C GLY A 494 -7.61 -4.70 36.26
N GLU A 495 -7.65 -3.49 36.80
CA GLU A 495 -8.20 -3.20 38.13
C GLU A 495 -9.68 -3.54 38.20
N LYS A 496 -10.46 -3.22 37.15
CA LYS A 496 -11.86 -3.60 37.06
C LYS A 496 -12.07 -5.12 37.06
N MET A 497 -11.28 -5.85 36.27
CA MET A 497 -11.33 -7.32 36.24
C MET A 497 -11.00 -7.94 37.59
N LEU A 498 -10.03 -7.41 38.30
CA LEU A 498 -9.64 -7.88 39.66
C LEU A 498 -10.76 -7.60 40.70
N ALA A 499 -11.37 -6.41 40.61
CA ALA A 499 -12.51 -6.05 41.49
C ALA A 499 -13.74 -6.95 41.24
N GLU A 500 -14.05 -7.24 39.97
CA GLU A 500 -15.15 -8.17 39.61
C GLU A 500 -14.84 -9.60 40.07
N ALA A 501 -13.60 -10.07 39.91
CA ALA A 501 -13.21 -11.41 40.39
C ALA A 501 -13.32 -11.54 41.89
N SER A 502 -12.95 -10.50 42.67
CA SER A 502 -13.09 -10.51 44.13
C SER A 502 -14.54 -10.44 44.63
N GLN A 503 -15.46 -9.90 43.81
CA GLN A 503 -16.91 -9.91 44.10
C GLN A 503 -17.57 -11.24 43.72
N CYS A 504 -16.98 -12.03 42.83
CA CYS A 504 -17.48 -13.34 42.41
C CYS A 504 -17.01 -14.51 43.27
N GLU A 505 -16.26 -14.31 44.35
CA GLU A 505 -16.01 -15.32 45.38
C GLU A 505 -17.12 -15.26 46.44
N PRO A 506 -18.28 -15.95 46.28
CA PRO A 506 -19.23 -16.05 47.33
C PRO A 506 -18.92 -17.30 48.16
N HIS A 507 -18.63 -17.08 49.42
CA HIS A 507 -18.89 -18.04 50.54
C HIS A 507 -18.64 -19.55 50.26
N ARG A 508 -17.36 -19.93 50.09
CA ARG A 508 -16.99 -21.25 50.60
C ARG A 508 -16.45 -21.07 52.01
N GLN A 509 -17.34 -20.71 52.93
CA GLN A 509 -17.13 -20.97 54.35
C GLN A 509 -18.23 -21.82 54.88
N VAL A 510 -17.81 -22.98 55.34
CA VAL A 510 -18.35 -23.80 56.45
C VAL A 510 -19.69 -24.51 56.19
N ASN A 511 -19.60 -25.78 55.87
CA ASN A 511 -20.15 -26.81 56.79
C ASN A 511 -19.37 -28.11 56.64
#